data_9334abcb4f008cd2beb74e15ac8961a3
#
_entry.id   9334abcb4f008cd2beb74e15ac8961a3
#
_cell.length_a   1.000
_cell.length_b   1.000
_cell.length_c   1.000
_cell.angle_alpha   90.00
_cell.angle_beta   90.00
_cell.angle_gamma   90.00
#
_symmetry.space_group_name_H-M   'P 1'
#
loop_
_entity.id
_entity.type
_entity.pdbx_description
1 polymer ?
#
loop_
_entity_poly.entity_id
_entity_poly.type
_entity_poly.pdbx_seq_one_letter_code
_entity_poly.pdbx_strand_id
1 'polypeptide(L)'
;MSDDEARPTSPGGATAPPPGGGGAPQATPEVLEGIRSLHERIDELHRVVAGGVEEEGVHPEGIDAERMHAAGEWMHAHSLAGAALHAARAIPAWRRRTEGEERWPVALTTAVAIALQFVVPDRLVLVHPYWVLPAVQAALLIVLVMVNPRRIDRESKALRWLALTFAALLSVANGWSLARLAIGITNGSTGTTPARLLISGAMIWLTNVIVFALWYWEFDRGGPVARALNVKRYPDFQFPQMALPPDLVPPDWEPKFVDYLYLALTNAAAFSPTDTMPLSRWAKLAMAAQSLVSIVTVALVVSRAVNILQ
;
A
#
# COMPACT_ATOMS: atom_id res chain seq x y z
N MET A 1 -4.32 65.80 -36.54
CA MET A 1 -3.52 65.67 -35.30
C MET A 1 -3.68 64.22 -34.91
N SER A 2 -3.01 63.33 -35.59
CA SER A 2 -1.67 62.77 -35.27
C SER A 2 -1.63 62.29 -33.86
N ASP A 3 -1.74 60.98 -33.67
CA ASP A 3 -0.67 60.21 -33.06
C ASP A 3 -0.91 58.73 -33.27
N ASP A 4 0.08 58.22 -33.89
CA ASP A 4 0.43 56.90 -34.31
C ASP A 4 1.03 56.20 -33.07
N GLU A 5 0.48 55.05 -32.62
CA GLU A 5 1.20 54.25 -31.65
C GLU A 5 1.21 52.76 -32.01
N ALA A 6 2.41 52.33 -32.20
CA ALA A 6 2.91 51.15 -32.80
C ALA A 6 2.44 49.83 -32.09
N ARG A 7 2.02 48.84 -32.91
CA ARG A 7 1.96 47.41 -32.56
C ARG A 7 3.36 46.85 -32.42
N PRO A 8 3.67 46.09 -31.35
CA PRO A 8 4.83 45.22 -31.38
C PRO A 8 4.49 43.89 -32.06
N THR A 9 5.31 43.55 -32.98
CA THR A 9 5.36 42.30 -33.75
C THR A 9 5.69 41.11 -32.86
N SER A 10 4.91 40.05 -32.95
CA SER A 10 5.21 38.69 -32.37
C SER A 10 6.41 38.08 -33.13
N PRO A 11 7.35 37.49 -32.41
CA PRO A 11 8.31 36.57 -33.02
C PRO A 11 7.79 35.11 -33.02
N GLY A 12 7.94 34.56 -34.18
CA GLY A 12 7.99 33.19 -34.65
C GLY A 12 7.57 32.03 -33.74
N GLY A 13 6.57 31.31 -34.21
CA GLY A 13 6.20 29.99 -33.67
C GLY A 13 7.33 28.99 -33.89
N ALA A 14 7.89 28.52 -32.78
CA ALA A 14 8.67 27.31 -32.77
C ALA A 14 7.70 26.12 -32.58
N THR A 15 7.50 25.36 -33.64
CA THR A 15 6.82 24.08 -33.62
C THR A 15 7.60 23.10 -32.75
N ALA A 16 6.98 22.64 -31.65
CA ALA A 16 7.52 21.54 -30.83
C ALA A 16 7.60 20.26 -31.69
N PRO A 17 8.68 19.47 -31.58
CA PRO A 17 8.75 18.18 -32.25
C PRO A 17 7.75 17.18 -31.62
N PRO A 18 7.27 16.18 -32.39
CA PRO A 18 6.34 15.18 -31.89
C PRO A 18 7.01 14.30 -30.83
N PRO A 19 6.26 13.71 -29.86
CA PRO A 19 6.81 12.83 -28.85
C PRO A 19 7.38 11.59 -29.53
N GLY A 20 8.70 11.42 -29.41
CA GLY A 20 9.43 10.28 -29.94
C GLY A 20 8.93 8.98 -29.35
N GLY A 21 8.78 7.99 -30.23
CA GLY A 21 8.39 6.64 -29.89
C GLY A 21 9.30 6.03 -28.83
N GLY A 22 8.69 5.25 -27.91
CA GLY A 22 9.37 4.53 -26.85
C GLY A 22 10.38 3.53 -27.40
N GLY A 23 11.64 3.94 -27.50
CA GLY A 23 12.76 3.03 -27.65
C GLY A 23 12.90 2.19 -26.38
N ALA A 24 13.14 0.90 -26.56
CA ALA A 24 13.54 0.01 -25.47
C ALA A 24 14.70 0.66 -24.68
N PRO A 25 14.76 0.53 -23.34
CA PRO A 25 15.82 1.09 -22.55
C PRO A 25 17.17 0.58 -23.08
N GLN A 26 17.97 1.48 -23.63
CA GLN A 26 19.32 1.16 -24.07
C GLN A 26 20.13 0.83 -22.82
N ALA A 27 20.78 -0.34 -22.83
CA ALA A 27 21.65 -0.76 -21.75
C ALA A 27 22.73 0.32 -21.53
N THR A 28 22.91 0.73 -20.28
CA THR A 28 23.93 1.70 -19.93
C THR A 28 25.33 1.15 -20.26
N PRO A 29 26.33 2.00 -20.54
CA PRO A 29 27.70 1.55 -20.80
C PRO A 29 28.26 0.60 -19.73
N GLU A 30 27.92 0.83 -18.47
CA GLU A 30 28.30 -0.04 -17.34
C GLU A 30 27.69 -1.45 -17.43
N VAL A 31 26.44 -1.58 -17.88
CA VAL A 31 25.79 -2.88 -18.07
C VAL A 31 26.45 -3.64 -19.24
N LEU A 32 26.82 -2.95 -20.31
CA LEU A 32 27.51 -3.56 -21.47
C LEU A 32 28.93 -4.01 -21.08
N GLU A 33 29.61 -3.26 -20.24
CA GLU A 33 30.93 -3.61 -19.71
C GLU A 33 30.87 -4.80 -18.76
N GLY A 34 29.85 -4.84 -17.87
CA GLY A 34 29.58 -5.99 -17.03
C GLY A 34 29.30 -7.27 -17.81
N ILE A 35 28.52 -7.20 -18.90
CA ILE A 35 28.24 -8.33 -19.80
C ILE A 35 29.54 -8.79 -20.51
N ARG A 36 30.37 -7.85 -20.95
CA ARG A 36 31.66 -8.20 -21.59
C ARG A 36 32.60 -8.91 -20.61
N SER A 37 32.76 -8.39 -19.39
CA SER A 37 33.56 -9.02 -18.33
C SER A 37 33.07 -10.43 -17.97
N LEU A 38 31.74 -10.63 -17.99
CA LEU A 38 31.16 -11.95 -17.74
C LEU A 38 31.46 -12.93 -18.86
N HIS A 39 31.43 -12.52 -20.14
CA HIS A 39 31.79 -13.31 -21.28
C HIS A 39 33.28 -13.73 -21.23
N GLU A 40 34.17 -12.81 -20.91
CA GLU A 40 35.60 -13.09 -20.79
C GLU A 40 35.90 -14.13 -19.70
N ARG A 41 35.21 -14.06 -18.55
CA ARG A 41 35.35 -15.05 -17.48
C ARG A 41 34.79 -16.42 -17.85
N ILE A 42 33.70 -16.47 -18.61
CA ILE A 42 33.11 -17.71 -19.12
C ILE A 42 34.07 -18.36 -20.12
N ASP A 43 34.68 -17.58 -21.02
CA ASP A 43 35.63 -18.07 -22.00
C ASP A 43 36.96 -18.55 -21.34
N GLU A 44 37.36 -17.94 -20.22
CA GLU A 44 38.49 -18.38 -19.43
C GLU A 44 38.21 -19.69 -18.68
N LEU A 45 37.02 -19.82 -18.11
CA LEU A 45 36.57 -21.07 -17.50
C LEU A 45 36.46 -22.20 -18.53
N HIS A 46 35.97 -21.93 -19.74
CA HIS A 46 35.93 -22.89 -20.83
C HIS A 46 37.36 -23.36 -21.24
N ARG A 47 38.32 -22.43 -21.28
CA ARG A 47 39.74 -22.80 -21.57
C ARG A 47 40.37 -23.63 -20.47
N VAL A 48 40.13 -23.33 -19.20
CA VAL A 48 40.62 -24.10 -18.05
C VAL A 48 40.03 -25.50 -18.02
N VAL A 49 38.73 -25.63 -18.27
CA VAL A 49 38.05 -26.94 -18.33
C VAL A 49 38.54 -27.77 -19.56
N ALA A 50 38.70 -27.13 -20.71
CA ALA A 50 39.21 -27.80 -21.91
C ALA A 50 40.70 -28.17 -21.77
N GLY A 51 41.54 -27.33 -21.16
CA GLY A 51 42.95 -27.60 -20.90
C GLY A 51 43.19 -28.68 -19.85
N GLY A 52 42.33 -28.80 -18.84
CA GLY A 52 42.43 -29.85 -17.81
C GLY A 52 42.09 -31.23 -18.30
N VAL A 53 41.46 -31.37 -19.47
CA VAL A 53 41.15 -32.67 -20.11
C VAL A 53 42.35 -33.23 -20.92
N GLU A 54 43.28 -32.36 -21.32
CA GLU A 54 44.46 -32.78 -22.09
C GLU A 54 45.65 -33.29 -21.23
N GLU A 55 45.70 -32.94 -19.92
CA GLU A 55 46.84 -33.36 -19.06
C GLU A 55 46.68 -34.70 -18.34
N GLU A 56 45.49 -35.25 -18.25
CA GLU A 56 45.25 -36.55 -17.62
C GLU A 56 44.90 -37.63 -18.64
N GLY A 57 45.77 -38.10 -19.44
CA GLY A 57 45.71 -39.24 -20.41
C GLY A 57 44.55 -40.24 -20.28
N VAL A 58 43.32 -39.76 -20.10
CA VAL A 58 42.10 -40.57 -20.14
C VAL A 58 41.64 -40.66 -21.59
N HIS A 59 41.84 -41.84 -22.18
CA HIS A 59 41.32 -42.15 -23.51
C HIS A 59 39.82 -41.89 -23.62
N PRO A 60 39.35 -41.17 -24.63
CA PRO A 60 37.94 -40.75 -24.74
C PRO A 60 37.02 -41.85 -25.31
N GLU A 61 37.32 -43.11 -25.15
CA GLU A 61 36.50 -44.23 -25.68
C GLU A 61 35.36 -44.62 -24.70
N GLY A 62 34.56 -43.69 -24.24
CA GLY A 62 33.47 -44.07 -23.34
C GLY A 62 32.50 -42.94 -22.92
N ILE A 63 32.71 -41.74 -23.39
CA ILE A 63 31.77 -40.66 -23.11
C ILE A 63 30.90 -40.45 -24.35
N ASP A 64 29.70 -41.05 -24.34
CA ASP A 64 28.72 -40.88 -25.41
C ASP A 64 28.53 -39.38 -25.69
N ALA A 65 28.72 -38.97 -26.96
CA ALA A 65 28.50 -37.59 -27.43
C ALA A 65 27.09 -37.12 -27.07
N GLU A 66 26.15 -38.03 -26.95
CA GLU A 66 24.78 -37.80 -26.49
C GLU A 66 24.69 -37.34 -25.01
N ARG A 67 25.54 -37.92 -24.13
CA ARG A 67 25.63 -37.52 -22.72
C ARG A 67 26.27 -36.13 -22.54
N MET A 68 27.27 -35.79 -23.36
CA MET A 68 27.85 -34.45 -23.35
C MET A 68 26.88 -33.41 -23.89
N HIS A 69 26.11 -33.72 -24.93
CA HIS A 69 25.06 -32.84 -25.44
C HIS A 69 23.95 -32.65 -24.43
N ALA A 70 23.48 -33.72 -23.79
CA ALA A 70 22.47 -33.63 -22.72
C ALA A 70 22.98 -32.86 -21.48
N ALA A 71 24.25 -33.01 -21.08
CA ALA A 71 24.87 -32.26 -20.01
C ALA A 71 25.01 -30.78 -20.37
N GLY A 72 25.32 -30.44 -21.61
CA GLY A 72 25.36 -29.08 -22.13
C GLY A 72 23.98 -28.43 -22.14
N GLU A 73 22.95 -29.12 -22.60
CA GLU A 73 21.56 -28.66 -22.56
C GLU A 73 21.06 -28.47 -21.12
N TRP A 74 21.41 -29.40 -20.23
CA TRP A 74 21.05 -29.30 -18.81
C TRP A 74 21.71 -28.09 -18.12
N MET A 75 23.01 -27.86 -18.36
CA MET A 75 23.73 -26.68 -17.85
C MET A 75 23.17 -25.39 -18.43
N HIS A 76 22.81 -25.35 -19.69
CA HIS A 76 22.23 -24.22 -20.36
C HIS A 76 20.82 -23.88 -19.79
N ALA A 77 19.98 -24.90 -19.62
CA ALA A 77 18.66 -24.78 -19.01
C ALA A 77 18.76 -24.30 -17.56
N HIS A 78 19.74 -24.81 -16.78
CA HIS A 78 19.93 -24.36 -15.39
C HIS A 78 20.48 -22.92 -15.29
N SER A 79 21.38 -22.52 -16.21
CA SER A 79 21.88 -21.14 -16.26
C SER A 79 20.78 -20.14 -16.66
N LEU A 80 19.93 -20.51 -17.62
CA LEU A 80 18.77 -19.70 -18.01
C LEU A 80 17.71 -19.64 -16.88
N ALA A 81 17.47 -20.75 -16.18
CA ALA A 81 16.59 -20.76 -15.02
C ALA A 81 17.15 -19.91 -13.86
N GLY A 82 18.47 -20.01 -13.62
CA GLY A 82 19.16 -19.16 -12.65
C GLY A 82 19.07 -17.66 -13.00
N ALA A 83 19.35 -17.32 -14.25
CA ALA A 83 19.23 -15.94 -14.74
C ALA A 83 17.78 -15.43 -14.68
N ALA A 84 16.80 -16.27 -15.02
CA ALA A 84 15.40 -15.93 -14.90
C ALA A 84 14.96 -15.74 -13.45
N LEU A 85 15.45 -16.54 -12.51
CA LEU A 85 15.22 -16.40 -11.08
C LEU A 85 15.88 -15.11 -10.52
N HIS A 86 17.09 -14.79 -10.96
CA HIS A 86 17.74 -13.52 -10.60
C HIS A 86 17.00 -12.31 -11.17
N ALA A 87 16.57 -12.38 -12.43
CA ALA A 87 15.76 -11.32 -13.05
C ALA A 87 14.38 -11.18 -12.39
N ALA A 88 13.76 -12.30 -12.01
CA ALA A 88 12.49 -12.27 -11.26
C ALA A 88 12.66 -11.71 -9.83
N ARG A 89 13.80 -11.93 -9.18
CA ARG A 89 14.15 -11.33 -7.88
C ARG A 89 14.49 -9.85 -7.97
N ALA A 90 14.90 -9.37 -9.14
CA ALA A 90 15.15 -7.94 -9.38
C ALA A 90 13.85 -7.11 -9.41
N ILE A 91 12.67 -7.75 -9.61
CA ILE A 91 11.38 -7.10 -9.54
C ILE A 91 10.90 -7.10 -8.07
N PRO A 92 10.71 -5.94 -7.42
CA PRO A 92 10.22 -5.88 -6.05
C PRO A 92 8.90 -6.63 -5.87
N ALA A 93 8.67 -7.24 -4.68
CA ALA A 93 7.49 -8.05 -4.41
C ALA A 93 6.18 -7.28 -4.68
N TRP A 94 6.12 -6.01 -4.35
CA TRP A 94 4.95 -5.16 -4.59
C TRP A 94 4.61 -4.94 -6.08
N ARG A 95 5.52 -5.32 -7.02
CA ARG A 95 5.33 -5.28 -8.49
C ARG A 95 5.11 -6.64 -9.13
N ARG A 96 5.10 -7.71 -8.34
CA ARG A 96 4.87 -9.08 -8.84
C ARG A 96 3.65 -9.70 -8.16
N ARG A 97 3.22 -10.85 -8.63
CA ARG A 97 2.18 -11.64 -7.96
C ARG A 97 2.74 -12.22 -6.66
N THR A 98 1.93 -12.14 -5.60
CA THR A 98 2.23 -12.67 -4.27
C THR A 98 1.12 -13.59 -3.79
N GLU A 99 1.32 -14.23 -2.64
CA GLU A 99 0.34 -15.15 -2.06
C GLU A 99 -0.82 -14.44 -1.34
N GLY A 100 -0.80 -13.10 -1.31
CA GLY A 100 -1.77 -12.31 -0.57
C GLY A 100 -1.43 -12.14 0.91
N GLU A 101 -2.18 -11.29 1.56
CA GLU A 101 -1.93 -10.82 2.92
C GLU A 101 -2.59 -11.71 3.97
N GLU A 102 -1.96 -11.85 5.15
CA GLU A 102 -2.56 -12.49 6.31
C GLU A 102 -3.75 -11.68 6.83
N ARG A 103 -4.82 -12.39 7.19
CA ARG A 103 -6.07 -11.75 7.60
C ARG A 103 -6.10 -11.23 9.02
N TRP A 104 -5.32 -11.82 9.92
CA TRP A 104 -5.43 -11.54 11.35
C TRP A 104 -5.18 -10.08 11.75
N PRO A 105 -4.26 -9.30 11.10
CA PRO A 105 -4.07 -7.89 11.48
C PRO A 105 -5.31 -7.04 11.23
N VAL A 106 -5.93 -7.23 10.05
CA VAL A 106 -7.17 -6.54 9.68
C VAL A 106 -8.30 -6.95 10.61
N ALA A 107 -8.47 -8.25 10.84
CA ALA A 107 -9.56 -8.78 11.68
C ALA A 107 -9.44 -8.28 13.12
N LEU A 108 -8.24 -8.32 13.71
CA LEU A 108 -7.99 -7.82 15.05
C LEU A 108 -8.27 -6.32 15.17
N THR A 109 -7.72 -5.52 14.28
CA THR A 109 -7.91 -4.07 14.30
C THR A 109 -9.38 -3.69 14.11
N THR A 110 -10.07 -4.42 13.25
CA THR A 110 -11.50 -4.24 13.01
C THR A 110 -12.34 -4.62 14.25
N ALA A 111 -11.98 -5.72 14.91
CA ALA A 111 -12.61 -6.12 16.18
C ALA A 111 -12.40 -5.06 17.28
N VAL A 112 -11.21 -4.45 17.33
CA VAL A 112 -10.96 -3.30 18.23
C VAL A 112 -11.89 -2.14 17.89
N ALA A 113 -12.06 -1.78 16.62
CA ALA A 113 -12.97 -0.68 16.21
C ALA A 113 -14.42 -0.96 16.62
N ILE A 114 -14.87 -2.21 16.54
CA ILE A 114 -16.21 -2.63 17.03
C ILE A 114 -16.27 -2.50 18.55
N ALA A 115 -15.24 -2.97 19.26
CA ALA A 115 -15.20 -2.91 20.74
C ALA A 115 -15.20 -1.46 21.26
N LEU A 116 -14.52 -0.53 20.59
CA LEU A 116 -14.50 0.88 20.95
C LEU A 116 -15.91 1.50 20.95
N GLN A 117 -16.83 1.02 20.12
CA GLN A 117 -18.21 1.52 20.09
C GLN A 117 -18.98 1.27 21.39
N PHE A 118 -18.62 0.21 22.16
CA PHE A 118 -19.24 -0.06 23.49
C PHE A 118 -18.74 0.90 24.57
N VAL A 119 -17.62 1.58 24.38
CA VAL A 119 -17.09 2.61 25.30
C VAL A 119 -17.74 3.98 25.04
N VAL A 120 -18.24 4.19 23.83
CA VAL A 120 -18.92 5.44 23.44
C VAL A 120 -20.28 5.52 24.14
N PRO A 121 -20.62 6.64 24.82
CA PRO A 121 -21.90 6.81 25.52
C PRO A 121 -23.11 6.68 24.58
N ASP A 122 -24.20 6.08 25.07
CA ASP A 122 -25.44 5.80 24.32
C ASP A 122 -26.01 7.02 23.55
N ARG A 123 -25.90 8.21 24.13
CA ARG A 123 -26.33 9.47 23.48
C ARG A 123 -25.60 9.82 22.20
N LEU A 124 -24.41 9.25 21.97
CA LEU A 124 -23.59 9.47 20.80
C LEU A 124 -23.74 8.36 19.76
N VAL A 125 -24.50 7.30 20.06
CA VAL A 125 -24.68 6.14 19.17
C VAL A 125 -25.74 6.43 18.11
N LEU A 126 -25.53 5.89 16.90
CA LEU A 126 -26.42 6.06 15.75
C LEU A 126 -27.74 5.28 15.90
N VAL A 127 -27.68 4.05 16.42
CA VAL A 127 -28.80 3.10 16.46
C VAL A 127 -29.07 2.65 17.89
N HIS A 128 -30.34 2.58 18.27
CA HIS A 128 -30.75 2.03 19.56
C HIS A 128 -31.54 0.74 19.36
N PRO A 129 -31.30 -0.27 20.20
CA PRO A 129 -30.33 -0.37 21.29
C PRO A 129 -28.89 -0.30 20.81
N TYR A 130 -28.00 0.24 21.63
CA TYR A 130 -26.59 0.55 21.28
C TYR A 130 -25.76 -0.66 20.77
N TRP A 131 -26.14 -1.88 21.12
CA TRP A 131 -25.44 -3.09 20.72
C TRP A 131 -25.77 -3.58 19.29
N VAL A 132 -26.90 -3.10 18.70
CA VAL A 132 -27.38 -3.58 17.38
C VAL A 132 -26.36 -3.35 16.28
N LEU A 133 -25.83 -2.14 16.15
CA LEU A 133 -24.87 -1.82 15.10
C LEU A 133 -23.53 -2.56 15.27
N PRO A 134 -22.90 -2.61 16.47
CA PRO A 134 -21.75 -3.45 16.72
C PRO A 134 -22.01 -4.94 16.45
N ALA A 135 -23.19 -5.47 16.77
CA ALA A 135 -23.54 -6.86 16.49
C ALA A 135 -23.61 -7.16 14.98
N VAL A 136 -24.23 -6.26 14.20
CA VAL A 136 -24.24 -6.36 12.73
C VAL A 136 -22.82 -6.32 12.17
N GLN A 137 -22.00 -5.42 12.63
CA GLN A 137 -20.60 -5.31 12.23
C GLN A 137 -19.78 -6.55 12.61
N ALA A 138 -20.00 -7.10 13.82
CA ALA A 138 -19.36 -8.35 14.24
C ALA A 138 -19.79 -9.55 13.36
N ALA A 139 -21.08 -9.64 13.04
CA ALA A 139 -21.57 -10.67 12.13
C ALA A 139 -20.94 -10.54 10.72
N LEU A 140 -20.84 -9.34 10.18
CA LEU A 140 -20.16 -9.09 8.89
C LEU A 140 -18.68 -9.46 8.96
N LEU A 141 -17.99 -9.12 10.04
CA LEU A 141 -16.58 -9.50 10.25
C LEU A 141 -16.42 -11.02 10.31
N ILE A 142 -17.30 -11.71 11.03
CA ILE A 142 -17.29 -13.18 11.13
C ILE A 142 -17.46 -13.80 9.73
N VAL A 143 -18.43 -13.34 8.93
CA VAL A 143 -18.62 -13.82 7.56
C VAL A 143 -17.37 -13.60 6.71
N LEU A 144 -16.78 -12.41 6.78
CA LEU A 144 -15.55 -12.10 6.06
C LEU A 144 -14.38 -13.01 6.48
N VAL A 145 -14.25 -13.32 7.77
CA VAL A 145 -13.21 -14.23 8.29
C VAL A 145 -13.48 -15.67 7.90
N MET A 146 -14.73 -16.13 7.94
CA MET A 146 -15.08 -17.52 7.59
C MET A 146 -14.80 -17.84 6.12
N VAL A 147 -15.01 -16.88 5.22
CA VAL A 147 -14.77 -17.09 3.78
C VAL A 147 -13.28 -17.10 3.43
N ASN A 148 -12.47 -16.26 4.09
CA ASN A 148 -11.03 -16.18 3.89
C ASN A 148 -10.29 -16.28 5.24
N PRO A 149 -10.15 -17.47 5.84
CA PRO A 149 -9.75 -17.58 7.26
C PRO A 149 -8.27 -17.27 7.51
N ARG A 150 -7.38 -17.58 6.60
CA ARG A 150 -5.93 -17.40 6.77
C ARG A 150 -5.36 -16.30 5.92
N ARG A 151 -5.60 -16.32 4.60
CA ARG A 151 -5.08 -15.35 3.63
C ARG A 151 -6.23 -14.76 2.80
N ILE A 152 -6.03 -13.54 2.36
CA ILE A 152 -6.97 -12.82 1.51
C ILE A 152 -6.53 -13.05 0.06
N ASP A 153 -6.87 -14.22 -0.47
CA ASP A 153 -6.48 -14.71 -1.80
C ASP A 153 -7.66 -14.85 -2.76
N ARG A 154 -8.88 -14.93 -2.21
CA ARG A 154 -10.09 -15.09 -3.01
C ARG A 154 -10.85 -13.78 -3.14
N GLU A 155 -10.90 -13.28 -4.37
CA GLU A 155 -11.76 -12.14 -4.70
C GLU A 155 -13.06 -12.64 -5.33
N SER A 156 -14.19 -12.36 -4.65
CA SER A 156 -15.47 -12.30 -5.31
C SER A 156 -16.01 -10.88 -5.20
N LYS A 157 -16.78 -10.45 -6.22
CA LYS A 157 -17.45 -9.13 -6.18
C LYS A 157 -18.28 -8.96 -4.91
N ALA A 158 -18.91 -10.04 -4.43
CA ALA A 158 -19.71 -10.04 -3.21
C ALA A 158 -18.85 -9.75 -1.96
N LEU A 159 -17.70 -10.40 -1.81
CA LEU A 159 -16.80 -10.18 -0.67
C LEU A 159 -16.24 -8.75 -0.64
N ARG A 160 -15.92 -8.21 -1.80
CA ARG A 160 -15.48 -6.82 -1.91
C ARG A 160 -16.57 -5.84 -1.49
N TRP A 161 -17.80 -6.02 -2.00
CA TRP A 161 -18.93 -5.19 -1.58
C TRP A 161 -19.22 -5.32 -0.09
N LEU A 162 -19.07 -6.53 0.48
CA LEU A 162 -19.25 -6.77 1.90
C LEU A 162 -18.18 -6.00 2.73
N ALA A 163 -16.91 -6.03 2.34
CA ALA A 163 -15.84 -5.29 3.01
C ALA A 163 -16.05 -3.77 2.90
N LEU A 164 -16.42 -3.26 1.73
CA LEU A 164 -16.72 -1.84 1.53
C LEU A 164 -17.95 -1.40 2.34
N THR A 165 -19.02 -2.21 2.36
CA THR A 165 -20.22 -1.95 3.20
C THR A 165 -19.85 -1.91 4.67
N PHE A 166 -19.01 -2.83 5.12
CA PHE A 166 -18.52 -2.87 6.48
C PHE A 166 -17.74 -1.59 6.84
N ALA A 167 -16.78 -1.18 6.00
CA ALA A 167 -16.02 0.06 6.21
C ALA A 167 -16.93 1.29 6.20
N ALA A 168 -17.95 1.33 5.32
CA ALA A 168 -18.93 2.40 5.27
C ALA A 168 -19.80 2.47 6.55
N LEU A 169 -20.24 1.34 7.07
CA LEU A 169 -21.00 1.30 8.33
C LEU A 169 -20.18 1.80 9.51
N LEU A 170 -18.91 1.43 9.61
CA LEU A 170 -18.00 1.98 10.62
C LEU A 170 -17.83 3.49 10.46
N SER A 171 -17.66 3.97 9.21
CA SER A 171 -17.50 5.40 8.92
C SER A 171 -18.73 6.21 9.32
N VAL A 172 -19.92 5.74 8.97
CA VAL A 172 -21.19 6.40 9.30
C VAL A 172 -21.39 6.42 10.82
N ALA A 173 -21.14 5.31 11.51
CA ALA A 173 -21.24 5.25 12.97
C ALA A 173 -20.29 6.25 13.65
N ASN A 174 -19.03 6.28 13.22
CA ASN A 174 -18.02 7.18 13.77
C ASN A 174 -18.34 8.66 13.47
N GLY A 175 -18.71 8.96 12.24
CA GLY A 175 -19.12 10.32 11.82
C GLY A 175 -20.34 10.83 12.59
N TRP A 176 -21.34 9.96 12.82
CA TRP A 176 -22.48 10.28 13.66
C TRP A 176 -22.07 10.58 15.10
N SER A 177 -21.23 9.74 15.70
CA SER A 177 -20.74 9.93 17.06
C SER A 177 -19.98 11.25 17.19
N LEU A 178 -19.14 11.60 16.20
CA LEU A 178 -18.45 12.90 16.15
C LEU A 178 -19.43 14.07 16.03
N ALA A 179 -20.41 13.99 15.13
CA ALA A 179 -21.40 15.03 14.95
C ALA A 179 -22.22 15.27 16.24
N ARG A 180 -22.65 14.19 16.89
CA ARG A 180 -23.37 14.27 18.17
C ARG A 180 -22.50 14.83 19.30
N LEU A 181 -21.23 14.47 19.32
CA LEU A 181 -20.26 15.02 20.27
C LEU A 181 -20.09 16.53 20.04
N ALA A 182 -19.88 16.95 18.80
CA ALA A 182 -19.73 18.36 18.42
C ALA A 182 -20.96 19.17 18.81
N ILE A 183 -22.19 18.74 18.46
CA ILE A 183 -23.44 19.37 18.81
C ILE A 183 -23.60 19.45 20.35
N GLY A 184 -23.28 18.40 21.08
CA GLY A 184 -23.34 18.38 22.53
C GLY A 184 -22.41 19.40 23.19
N ILE A 185 -21.19 19.55 22.62
CA ILE A 185 -20.20 20.53 23.11
C ILE A 185 -20.67 21.95 22.85
N THR A 186 -21.14 22.25 21.64
CA THR A 186 -21.59 23.63 21.26
C THR A 186 -22.84 24.08 22.02
N ASN A 187 -23.78 23.16 22.26
CA ASN A 187 -25.00 23.44 22.97
C ASN A 187 -24.88 23.43 24.52
N GLY A 188 -23.67 23.17 25.04
CA GLY A 188 -23.45 23.07 26.48
C GLY A 188 -24.14 21.86 27.16
N SER A 189 -24.75 20.98 26.37
CA SER A 189 -25.58 19.86 26.86
C SER A 189 -24.77 18.61 27.23
N THR A 190 -23.45 18.70 27.25
CA THR A 190 -22.60 17.50 27.48
C THR A 190 -22.75 16.94 28.89
N GLY A 191 -23.10 17.71 29.91
CA GLY A 191 -23.38 17.21 31.28
C GLY A 191 -22.39 16.22 31.87
N THR A 192 -21.18 16.09 31.25
CA THR A 192 -20.19 15.07 31.50
C THR A 192 -18.95 15.62 32.15
N THR A 193 -18.31 14.79 32.95
CA THR A 193 -16.97 15.10 33.48
C THR A 193 -15.95 15.25 32.36
N PRO A 194 -14.90 16.09 32.53
CA PRO A 194 -13.81 16.25 31.56
C PRO A 194 -13.21 14.93 31.12
N ALA A 195 -13.02 13.99 32.07
CA ALA A 195 -12.48 12.67 31.80
C ALA A 195 -13.34 11.85 30.81
N ARG A 196 -14.65 11.83 30.98
CA ARG A 196 -15.56 11.12 30.05
C ARG A 196 -15.56 11.75 28.67
N LEU A 197 -15.44 13.06 28.58
CA LEU A 197 -15.36 13.77 27.33
C LEU A 197 -14.07 13.40 26.58
N LEU A 198 -12.93 13.44 27.26
CA LEU A 198 -11.64 13.05 26.72
C LEU A 198 -11.63 11.59 26.24
N ILE A 199 -12.16 10.67 27.04
CA ILE A 199 -12.29 9.25 26.68
C ILE A 199 -13.15 9.10 25.41
N SER A 200 -14.31 9.72 25.35
CA SER A 200 -15.20 9.64 24.19
C SER A 200 -14.53 10.20 22.92
N GLY A 201 -13.85 11.33 23.04
CA GLY A 201 -13.10 11.92 21.94
C GLY A 201 -11.94 11.04 21.47
N ALA A 202 -11.19 10.45 22.40
CA ALA A 202 -10.12 9.51 22.09
C ALA A 202 -10.63 8.27 21.38
N MET A 203 -11.78 7.70 21.80
CA MET A 203 -12.38 6.53 21.15
C MET A 203 -12.85 6.87 19.72
N ILE A 204 -13.49 8.01 19.52
CA ILE A 204 -13.91 8.51 18.20
C ILE A 204 -12.69 8.74 17.31
N TRP A 205 -11.64 9.36 17.84
CA TRP A 205 -10.41 9.60 17.11
C TRP A 205 -9.69 8.30 16.70
N LEU A 206 -9.58 7.35 17.64
CA LEU A 206 -8.96 6.05 17.34
C LEU A 206 -9.77 5.25 16.32
N THR A 207 -11.11 5.28 16.44
CA THR A 207 -11.99 4.67 15.43
C THR A 207 -11.81 5.34 14.06
N ASN A 208 -11.62 6.66 14.00
CA ASN A 208 -11.31 7.37 12.76
C ASN A 208 -10.01 6.87 12.11
N VAL A 209 -8.96 6.65 12.90
CA VAL A 209 -7.70 6.07 12.40
C VAL A 209 -7.95 4.70 11.76
N ILE A 210 -8.67 3.80 12.44
CA ILE A 210 -8.95 2.46 11.96
C ILE A 210 -9.81 2.49 10.68
N VAL A 211 -10.83 3.32 10.65
CA VAL A 211 -11.72 3.49 9.50
C VAL A 211 -10.94 3.94 8.26
N PHE A 212 -10.08 4.94 8.38
CA PHE A 212 -9.30 5.42 7.25
C PHE A 212 -8.20 4.42 6.85
N ALA A 213 -7.61 3.69 7.79
CA ALA A 213 -6.71 2.57 7.46
C ALA A 213 -7.40 1.52 6.59
N LEU A 214 -8.65 1.15 6.91
CA LEU A 214 -9.45 0.23 6.09
C LEU A 214 -9.73 0.80 4.69
N TRP A 215 -10.09 2.09 4.58
CA TRP A 215 -10.31 2.73 3.29
C TRP A 215 -9.04 2.79 2.44
N TYR A 216 -7.90 3.18 3.01
CA TYR A 216 -6.61 3.21 2.29
C TYR A 216 -6.24 1.84 1.78
N TRP A 217 -6.36 0.82 2.64
CA TRP A 217 -6.05 -0.56 2.34
C TRP A 217 -6.98 -1.17 1.28
N GLU A 218 -8.29 -0.88 1.32
CA GLU A 218 -9.29 -1.39 0.37
C GLU A 218 -9.22 -0.71 -1.00
N PHE A 219 -8.82 0.55 -1.06
CA PHE A 219 -8.82 1.27 -2.33
C PHE A 219 -7.48 1.25 -3.04
N ASP A 220 -6.35 1.18 -2.31
CA ASP A 220 -5.03 1.18 -2.95
C ASP A 220 -4.91 0.04 -3.97
N ARG A 221 -4.62 0.41 -5.22
CA ARG A 221 -4.46 -0.52 -6.36
C ARG A 221 -5.66 -1.45 -6.59
N GLY A 222 -6.82 -1.12 -6.06
CA GLY A 222 -8.04 -1.91 -6.20
C GLY A 222 -8.27 -2.93 -5.09
N GLY A 223 -7.53 -2.87 -3.99
CA GLY A 223 -7.70 -3.69 -2.80
C GLY A 223 -6.69 -4.83 -2.67
N PRO A 224 -6.72 -5.56 -1.53
CA PRO A 224 -5.67 -6.51 -1.17
C PRO A 224 -5.47 -7.64 -2.19
N VAL A 225 -6.56 -8.22 -2.70
CA VAL A 225 -6.46 -9.28 -3.72
C VAL A 225 -5.94 -8.74 -5.06
N ALA A 226 -6.41 -7.55 -5.48
CA ALA A 226 -5.94 -6.93 -6.71
C ALA A 226 -4.43 -6.54 -6.61
N ARG A 227 -3.95 -6.16 -5.41
CA ARG A 227 -2.52 -5.95 -5.12
C ARG A 227 -1.75 -7.26 -5.24
N ALA A 228 -2.19 -8.31 -4.55
CA ALA A 228 -1.55 -9.63 -4.60
C ALA A 228 -1.45 -10.18 -6.03
N LEU A 229 -2.48 -9.99 -6.84
CA LEU A 229 -2.51 -10.39 -8.25
C LEU A 229 -1.80 -9.41 -9.20
N ASN A 230 -1.31 -8.28 -8.68
CA ASN A 230 -0.67 -7.20 -9.45
C ASN A 230 -1.52 -6.70 -10.64
N VAL A 231 -2.83 -6.53 -10.42
CA VAL A 231 -3.77 -6.10 -11.47
C VAL A 231 -3.52 -4.66 -11.91
N LYS A 232 -3.24 -3.75 -10.94
CA LYS A 232 -2.93 -2.35 -11.21
C LYS A 232 -1.45 -2.07 -10.98
N ARG A 233 -0.79 -1.56 -12.01
CA ARG A 233 0.64 -1.25 -12.01
C ARG A 233 1.01 -0.10 -11.07
N TYR A 234 0.20 0.96 -11.04
CA TYR A 234 0.52 2.20 -10.32
C TYR A 234 -0.11 2.18 -8.92
N PRO A 235 0.66 2.40 -7.85
CA PRO A 235 0.14 2.52 -6.51
C PRO A 235 -0.57 3.86 -6.31
N ASP A 236 -1.54 3.89 -5.39
CA ASP A 236 -2.19 5.13 -4.97
C ASP A 236 -1.43 5.80 -3.83
N PHE A 237 -0.67 5.01 -3.06
CA PHE A 237 0.26 5.46 -2.02
C PHE A 237 1.67 4.96 -2.32
N GLN A 238 2.66 5.84 -2.23
CA GLN A 238 4.08 5.49 -2.31
C GLN A 238 4.64 5.40 -0.90
N PHE A 239 4.91 4.18 -0.46
CA PHE A 239 5.60 3.92 0.79
C PHE A 239 7.12 4.12 0.62
N PRO A 240 7.87 4.47 1.70
CA PRO A 240 9.31 4.66 1.64
C PRO A 240 10.06 3.51 0.99
N GLN A 241 9.67 2.27 1.30
CA GLN A 241 10.29 1.05 0.78
C GLN A 241 10.17 0.91 -0.75
N MET A 242 9.22 1.59 -1.39
CA MET A 242 9.08 1.59 -2.84
C MET A 242 10.11 2.49 -3.54
N ALA A 243 10.72 3.42 -2.80
CA ALA A 243 11.69 4.39 -3.30
C ALA A 243 13.14 4.09 -2.87
N LEU A 244 13.32 3.21 -1.89
CA LEU A 244 14.63 2.82 -1.37
C LEU A 244 15.34 1.84 -2.32
N PRO A 245 16.68 1.83 -2.32
CA PRO A 245 17.48 0.80 -3.01
C PRO A 245 17.10 -0.61 -2.57
N PRO A 246 17.16 -1.61 -3.47
CA PRO A 246 16.73 -2.99 -3.18
C PRO A 246 17.48 -3.69 -2.04
N ASP A 247 18.70 -3.27 -1.75
CA ASP A 247 19.54 -3.78 -0.65
C ASP A 247 19.07 -3.31 0.74
N LEU A 248 18.28 -2.24 0.80
CA LEU A 248 17.71 -1.71 2.05
C LEU A 248 16.28 -2.18 2.32
N VAL A 249 15.69 -2.97 1.43
CA VAL A 249 14.30 -3.43 1.53
C VAL A 249 14.26 -4.96 1.46
N PRO A 250 13.51 -5.64 2.36
CA PRO A 250 13.31 -7.08 2.24
C PRO A 250 12.77 -7.44 0.84
N PRO A 251 13.31 -8.50 0.19
CA PRO A 251 12.95 -8.84 -1.20
C PRO A 251 11.49 -9.30 -1.37
N ASP A 252 10.83 -9.64 -0.27
CA ASP A 252 9.43 -10.05 -0.18
C ASP A 252 8.52 -8.93 0.36
N TRP A 253 9.04 -7.73 0.58
CA TRP A 253 8.25 -6.63 1.10
C TRP A 253 7.17 -6.18 0.10
N GLU A 254 5.97 -6.08 0.58
CA GLU A 254 4.81 -5.48 -0.06
C GLU A 254 3.98 -4.71 0.99
N PRO A 255 3.23 -3.66 0.61
CA PRO A 255 2.42 -2.93 1.57
C PRO A 255 1.28 -3.83 2.09
N LYS A 256 1.26 -4.00 3.41
CA LYS A 256 0.26 -4.79 4.16
C LYS A 256 -0.62 -3.86 4.99
N PHE A 257 -1.70 -4.39 5.56
CA PHE A 257 -2.65 -3.59 6.37
C PHE A 257 -1.97 -2.74 7.45
N VAL A 258 -0.92 -3.24 8.07
CA VAL A 258 -0.19 -2.52 9.13
C VAL A 258 0.45 -1.23 8.59
N ASP A 259 0.92 -1.22 7.34
CA ASP A 259 1.49 -0.01 6.71
C ASP A 259 0.41 1.07 6.51
N TYR A 260 -0.80 0.66 6.12
CA TYR A 260 -1.94 1.59 5.99
C TYR A 260 -2.46 2.05 7.36
N LEU A 261 -2.41 1.21 8.39
CA LEU A 261 -2.75 1.59 9.76
C LEU A 261 -1.75 2.63 10.29
N TYR A 262 -0.46 2.42 10.06
CA TYR A 262 0.57 3.39 10.40
C TYR A 262 0.38 4.71 9.63
N LEU A 263 0.13 4.64 8.32
CA LEU A 263 -0.19 5.82 7.51
C LEU A 263 -1.40 6.58 8.07
N ALA A 264 -2.48 5.90 8.41
CA ALA A 264 -3.66 6.53 8.97
C ALA A 264 -3.40 7.14 10.35
N LEU A 265 -2.62 6.46 11.20
CA LEU A 265 -2.23 6.96 12.51
C LEU A 265 -1.39 8.24 12.41
N THR A 266 -0.36 8.22 11.58
CA THR A 266 0.54 9.37 11.39
C THR A 266 -0.17 10.55 10.74
N ASN A 267 -1.02 10.30 9.74
CA ASN A 267 -1.84 11.33 9.11
C ASN A 267 -2.85 11.97 10.09
N ALA A 268 -3.44 11.17 10.97
CA ALA A 268 -4.36 11.67 12.00
C ALA A 268 -3.65 12.46 13.12
N ALA A 269 -2.42 12.06 13.50
CA ALA A 269 -1.65 12.69 14.57
C ALA A 269 -0.91 13.94 14.11
N ALA A 270 -0.28 13.88 12.92
CA ALA A 270 0.50 14.99 12.36
C ALA A 270 -0.33 15.95 11.50
N PHE A 271 -1.57 15.61 11.19
CA PHE A 271 -2.48 16.33 10.27
C PHE A 271 -1.90 16.53 8.86
N SER A 272 -0.92 15.73 8.50
CA SER A 272 -0.23 15.78 7.20
C SER A 272 0.40 14.42 6.87
N PRO A 273 0.63 14.11 5.57
CA PRO A 273 1.46 12.98 5.20
C PRO A 273 2.86 13.14 5.78
N THR A 274 3.40 12.07 6.37
CA THR A 274 4.73 12.08 6.97
C THR A 274 5.78 11.56 5.98
N ASP A 275 5.80 10.25 5.75
CA ASP A 275 6.78 9.54 4.94
C ASP A 275 6.15 8.88 3.70
N THR A 276 4.83 8.63 3.73
CA THR A 276 4.09 8.00 2.64
C THR A 276 3.39 9.05 1.78
N MET A 277 3.67 9.04 0.47
CA MET A 277 3.12 10.04 -0.46
C MET A 277 1.82 9.56 -1.12
N PRO A 278 0.71 10.32 -1.03
CA PRO A 278 -0.49 10.06 -1.81
C PRO A 278 -0.26 10.46 -3.28
N LEU A 279 -0.34 9.49 -4.20
CA LEU A 279 -0.09 9.72 -5.62
C LEU A 279 -1.37 10.02 -6.39
N SER A 280 -2.48 9.40 -6.03
CA SER A 280 -3.77 9.61 -6.71
C SER A 280 -4.60 10.73 -6.08
N ARG A 281 -5.55 11.27 -6.87
CA ARG A 281 -6.44 12.35 -6.40
C ARG A 281 -7.32 11.90 -5.23
N TRP A 282 -7.87 10.68 -5.30
CA TRP A 282 -8.71 10.17 -4.23
C TRP A 282 -7.93 9.97 -2.92
N ALA A 283 -6.68 9.48 -3.00
CA ALA A 283 -5.82 9.31 -1.83
C ALA A 283 -5.55 10.65 -1.13
N LYS A 284 -5.25 11.71 -1.91
CA LYS A 284 -5.07 13.08 -1.38
C LYS A 284 -6.33 13.59 -0.69
N LEU A 285 -7.51 13.41 -1.30
CA LEU A 285 -8.78 13.85 -0.71
C LEU A 285 -9.14 13.04 0.54
N ALA A 286 -8.91 11.73 0.53
CA ALA A 286 -9.17 10.90 1.69
C ALA A 286 -8.25 11.25 2.88
N MET A 287 -6.95 11.48 2.62
CA MET A 287 -6.02 11.93 3.67
C MET A 287 -6.40 13.31 4.22
N ALA A 288 -6.77 14.25 3.34
CA ALA A 288 -7.24 15.56 3.76
C ALA A 288 -8.54 15.48 4.61
N ALA A 289 -9.48 14.63 4.20
CA ALA A 289 -10.71 14.38 4.97
C ALA A 289 -10.40 13.77 6.35
N GLN A 290 -9.50 12.80 6.42
CA GLN A 290 -9.07 12.22 7.69
C GLN A 290 -8.44 13.27 8.61
N SER A 291 -7.50 14.06 8.09
CA SER A 291 -6.83 15.13 8.86
C SER A 291 -7.83 16.15 9.38
N LEU A 292 -8.81 16.56 8.55
CA LEU A 292 -9.86 17.48 8.96
C LEU A 292 -10.72 16.92 10.10
N VAL A 293 -11.16 15.66 9.98
CA VAL A 293 -11.90 14.96 11.04
C VAL A 293 -11.09 14.88 12.33
N SER A 294 -9.81 14.53 12.22
CA SER A 294 -8.90 14.43 13.37
C SER A 294 -8.71 15.78 14.08
N ILE A 295 -8.41 16.84 13.31
CA ILE A 295 -8.16 18.19 13.89
C ILE A 295 -9.41 18.74 14.58
N VAL A 296 -10.58 18.57 13.94
CA VAL A 296 -11.86 18.99 14.52
C VAL A 296 -12.15 18.23 15.81
N THR A 297 -11.95 16.89 15.82
CA THR A 297 -12.17 16.06 17.01
C THR A 297 -11.28 16.51 18.16
N VAL A 298 -9.98 16.65 17.93
CA VAL A 298 -9.01 17.03 18.95
C VAL A 298 -9.29 18.46 19.45
N ALA A 299 -9.50 19.42 18.54
CA ALA A 299 -9.75 20.81 18.91
C ALA A 299 -11.01 20.97 19.76
N LEU A 300 -12.13 20.33 19.39
CA LEU A 300 -13.38 20.38 20.14
C LEU A 300 -13.23 19.77 21.54
N VAL A 301 -12.60 18.58 21.62
CA VAL A 301 -12.47 17.85 22.88
C VAL A 301 -11.55 18.59 23.84
N VAL A 302 -10.38 19.05 23.36
CA VAL A 302 -9.40 19.76 24.19
C VAL A 302 -9.95 21.12 24.65
N SER A 303 -10.53 21.90 23.73
CA SER A 303 -11.14 23.21 24.07
C SER A 303 -12.20 23.08 25.17
N ARG A 304 -13.08 22.08 25.07
CA ARG A 304 -14.14 21.88 26.07
C ARG A 304 -13.58 21.30 27.37
N ALA A 305 -12.61 20.40 27.33
CA ALA A 305 -11.98 19.85 28.53
C ALA A 305 -11.32 20.96 29.37
N VAL A 306 -10.59 21.86 28.72
CA VAL A 306 -9.97 23.02 29.38
C VAL A 306 -11.04 23.96 30.01
N ASN A 307 -12.11 24.24 29.28
CA ASN A 307 -13.17 25.14 29.75
C ASN A 307 -13.96 24.58 30.96
N ILE A 308 -14.01 23.27 31.15
CA ILE A 308 -14.66 22.63 32.30
C ILE A 308 -13.73 22.63 33.55
N LEU A 309 -12.42 22.70 33.34
CA LEU A 309 -11.41 22.71 34.41
C LEU A 309 -11.23 24.12 35.06
N GLN A 310 -11.70 25.15 34.38
CA GLN A 310 -11.75 26.53 34.88
C GLN A 310 -13.05 26.80 35.64
#